data_424e9557edf3a789922333938b06b3cf
#
_entry.id   424e9557edf3a789922333938b06b3cf
#
_cell.length_a   1.000
_cell.length_b   1.000
_cell.length_c   1.000
_cell.angle_alpha   90.00
_cell.angle_beta   90.00
_cell.angle_gamma   90.00
#
_symmetry.space_group_name_H-M   'P 1'
#
loop_
_entity.id
_entity.type
_entity.pdbx_description
1 polymer ?
#
loop_
_entity_poly.entity_id
_entity_poly.type
_entity_poly.pdbx_seq_one_letter_code
_entity_poly.pdbx_strand_id
1 'polypeptide(L)'
;SWARRCVEETGIVSDEVDNFKREICIDSDASFLELHDAILDSVGFSKDQMTSFFICDDDWEKKTEITLMDMGKDSDEDTWIMASTKLSDLIEDEGQRLVFVFDYMTDRMFFMELKEIEPGKDLETPVCTRKEGNPPQQTMDFEELEKKNAANNSSDFDETFYGDETFDPSELDEEGFADLNMDDEYNNM
;
A
#
# COMPACT_ATOMS: atom_id res chain seq x y z
N SER A 1 13.68 -17.46 -28.84
CA SER A 1 12.60 -16.80 -28.12
C SER A 1 12.42 -15.39 -28.67
N TRP A 2 11.44 -15.24 -29.49
CA TRP A 2 11.06 -13.95 -30.06
C TRP A 2 10.20 -13.20 -29.04
N ALA A 3 10.79 -12.78 -27.93
CA ALA A 3 10.17 -11.82 -27.05
C ALA A 3 10.08 -10.52 -27.86
N ARG A 4 8.93 -10.26 -28.41
CA ARG A 4 8.65 -8.98 -29.03
C ARG A 4 8.74 -7.93 -27.93
N ARG A 5 9.73 -7.05 -28.04
CA ARG A 5 9.79 -5.88 -27.19
C ARG A 5 8.52 -5.09 -27.37
N CYS A 6 7.89 -4.75 -26.30
CA CYS A 6 6.69 -3.96 -26.26
C CYS A 6 6.92 -2.75 -25.37
N VAL A 7 6.30 -1.65 -25.68
CA VAL A 7 6.20 -0.50 -24.78
C VAL A 7 4.80 -0.51 -24.20
N GLU A 8 4.72 -0.40 -22.89
CA GLU A 8 3.48 -0.36 -22.14
C GLU A 8 3.18 1.08 -21.72
N GLU A 9 1.95 1.51 -21.96
CA GLU A 9 1.44 2.79 -21.47
C GLU A 9 0.51 2.57 -20.29
N THR A 10 0.87 3.10 -19.15
CA THR A 10 0.10 2.98 -17.91
C THR A 10 -0.42 4.33 -17.46
N GLY A 11 -1.73 4.40 -17.23
CA GLY A 11 -2.41 5.56 -16.65
C GLY A 11 -2.45 5.45 -15.12
N ILE A 12 -2.24 6.57 -14.42
CA ILE A 12 -2.15 6.67 -12.97
C ILE A 12 -3.07 7.77 -12.49
N VAL A 13 -3.93 7.47 -11.53
CA VAL A 13 -4.85 8.42 -10.90
C VAL A 13 -4.81 8.28 -9.38
N SER A 14 -5.33 9.29 -8.68
CA SER A 14 -5.49 9.30 -7.22
C SER A 14 -6.96 9.42 -6.85
N ASP A 15 -7.37 8.79 -5.78
CA ASP A 15 -8.68 8.95 -5.16
C ASP A 15 -8.74 10.15 -4.19
N GLU A 16 -7.58 10.70 -3.83
CA GLU A 16 -7.49 11.81 -2.88
C GLU A 16 -7.53 13.19 -3.54
N VAL A 17 -7.09 13.28 -4.77
CA VAL A 17 -6.95 14.54 -5.51
C VAL A 17 -7.64 14.45 -6.85
N ASP A 18 -8.63 15.31 -7.05
CA ASP A 18 -9.28 15.46 -8.34
C ASP A 18 -8.30 16.04 -9.39
N ASN A 19 -8.49 15.65 -10.64
CA ASN A 19 -7.69 16.10 -11.78
C ASN A 19 -6.19 15.74 -11.74
N PHE A 20 -5.76 14.87 -10.82
CA PHE A 20 -4.43 14.30 -10.85
C PHE A 20 -4.35 13.15 -11.85
N LYS A 21 -3.41 13.23 -12.77
CA LYS A 21 -3.17 12.19 -13.75
C LYS A 21 -1.70 12.14 -14.16
N ARG A 22 -1.19 10.93 -14.32
CA ARG A 22 0.09 10.62 -14.95
C ARG A 22 -0.09 9.51 -15.96
N GLU A 23 0.66 9.55 -17.04
CA GLU A 23 0.81 8.45 -17.98
C GLU A 23 2.29 8.17 -18.15
N ILE A 24 2.67 6.91 -18.01
CA ILE A 24 4.05 6.47 -18.10
C ILE A 24 4.16 5.42 -19.18
N CYS A 25 5.04 5.66 -20.16
CA CYS A 25 5.48 4.67 -21.12
C CYS A 25 6.76 4.02 -20.64
N ILE A 26 6.79 2.70 -20.66
CA ILE A 26 7.90 1.90 -20.16
C ILE A 26 8.04 0.62 -20.99
N ASP A 27 9.28 0.14 -21.17
CA ASP A 27 9.53 -1.12 -21.85
C ASP A 27 9.00 -2.30 -21.01
N SER A 28 8.36 -3.26 -21.64
CA SER A 28 7.82 -4.45 -20.97
C SER A 28 8.89 -5.34 -20.31
N ASP A 29 10.14 -5.25 -20.78
CA ASP A 29 11.28 -5.93 -20.18
C ASP A 29 11.93 -5.15 -19.03
N ALA A 30 11.44 -3.93 -18.75
CA ALA A 30 11.87 -3.16 -17.59
C ALA A 30 11.37 -3.82 -16.28
N SER A 31 12.08 -3.56 -15.21
CA SER A 31 11.70 -4.04 -13.89
C SER A 31 10.59 -3.19 -13.26
N PHE A 32 9.87 -3.77 -12.29
CA PHE A 32 8.95 -2.99 -11.46
C PHE A 32 9.67 -1.88 -10.68
N LEU A 33 10.95 -2.04 -10.38
CA LEU A 33 11.75 -0.98 -9.76
C LEU A 33 11.92 0.23 -10.68
N GLU A 34 12.12 0.01 -11.97
CA GLU A 34 12.17 1.10 -12.95
C GLU A 34 10.83 1.84 -13.07
N LEU A 35 9.71 1.12 -13.03
CA LEU A 35 8.38 1.71 -12.97
C LEU A 35 8.16 2.49 -11.67
N HIS A 36 8.55 1.93 -10.54
CA HIS A 36 8.54 2.58 -9.23
C HIS A 36 9.28 3.93 -9.26
N ASP A 37 10.50 3.93 -9.72
CA ASP A 37 11.31 5.13 -9.80
C ASP A 37 10.71 6.18 -10.73
N ALA A 38 10.17 5.75 -11.87
CA ALA A 38 9.50 6.64 -12.81
C ALA A 38 8.24 7.29 -12.22
N ILE A 39 7.46 6.54 -11.45
CA ILE A 39 6.29 7.08 -10.75
C ILE A 39 6.72 8.12 -9.72
N LEU A 40 7.66 7.77 -8.84
CA LEU A 40 8.12 8.68 -7.80
C LEU A 40 8.74 9.96 -8.37
N ASP A 41 9.52 9.85 -9.44
CA ASP A 41 10.08 11.01 -10.13
C ASP A 41 8.98 11.89 -10.75
N SER A 42 7.91 11.30 -11.27
CA SER A 42 6.80 12.05 -11.89
C SER A 42 5.99 12.86 -10.87
N VAL A 43 5.99 12.45 -9.61
CA VAL A 43 5.24 13.09 -8.53
C VAL A 43 6.13 13.81 -7.51
N GLY A 44 7.45 13.71 -7.65
CA GLY A 44 8.42 14.35 -6.75
C GLY A 44 8.47 13.73 -5.34
N PHE A 45 8.12 12.45 -5.22
CA PHE A 45 8.20 11.74 -3.96
C PHE A 45 9.61 11.24 -3.67
N SER A 46 9.97 11.14 -2.40
CA SER A 46 11.23 10.56 -1.99
C SER A 46 11.22 9.03 -2.12
N LYS A 47 12.39 8.43 -2.36
CA LYS A 47 12.55 6.98 -2.59
C LYS A 47 12.91 6.21 -1.32
N ASP A 48 12.83 6.83 -0.17
CA ASP A 48 13.20 6.27 1.13
C ASP A 48 12.04 5.61 1.89
N GLN A 49 10.83 5.67 1.34
CA GLN A 49 9.64 5.07 1.94
C GLN A 49 9.39 3.66 1.41
N MET A 50 8.82 2.82 2.24
CA MET A 50 8.36 1.49 1.83
C MET A 50 7.16 1.62 0.89
N THR A 51 7.22 0.88 -0.20
CA THR A 51 6.20 0.87 -1.25
C THR A 51 5.95 -0.55 -1.75
N SER A 52 4.78 -0.80 -2.31
CA SER A 52 4.47 -2.05 -3.02
C SER A 52 3.57 -1.78 -4.21
N PHE A 53 3.70 -2.63 -5.22
CA PHE A 53 2.67 -2.81 -6.24
C PHE A 53 1.78 -4.00 -5.88
N PHE A 54 0.52 -3.92 -6.26
CA PHE A 54 -0.40 -5.06 -6.25
C PHE A 54 -1.06 -5.18 -7.61
N ILE A 55 -1.00 -6.39 -8.17
CA ILE A 55 -1.85 -6.73 -9.31
C ILE A 55 -3.26 -6.94 -8.76
N CYS A 56 -4.24 -6.28 -9.37
CA CYS A 56 -5.63 -6.31 -8.94
C CYS A 56 -6.53 -6.99 -9.98
N ASP A 57 -7.68 -7.47 -9.52
CA ASP A 57 -8.77 -7.88 -10.41
C ASP A 57 -9.61 -6.67 -10.88
N ASP A 58 -10.71 -6.95 -11.60
CA ASP A 58 -11.60 -5.91 -12.12
C ASP A 58 -12.34 -5.12 -11.03
N ASP A 59 -12.40 -5.65 -9.83
CA ASP A 59 -13.00 -5.01 -8.65
C ASP A 59 -11.97 -4.27 -7.77
N TRP A 60 -10.73 -4.13 -8.25
CA TRP A 60 -9.59 -3.55 -7.51
C TRP A 60 -9.16 -4.36 -6.29
N GLU A 61 -9.55 -5.61 -6.22
CA GLU A 61 -9.09 -6.50 -5.16
C GLU A 61 -7.63 -6.90 -5.39
N LYS A 62 -6.79 -6.69 -4.38
CA LYS A 62 -5.36 -6.98 -4.41
C LYS A 62 -5.12 -8.49 -4.45
N LYS A 63 -4.39 -8.98 -5.45
CA LYS A 63 -4.10 -10.41 -5.66
C LYS A 63 -2.63 -10.75 -5.46
N THR A 64 -1.74 -10.11 -6.21
CA THR A 64 -0.30 -10.40 -6.20
C THR A 64 0.46 -9.18 -5.74
N GLU A 65 1.33 -9.34 -4.74
CA GLU A 65 2.17 -8.26 -4.20
C GLU A 65 3.59 -8.31 -4.79
N ILE A 66 4.08 -7.15 -5.19
CA ILE A 66 5.47 -6.94 -5.61
C ILE A 66 6.08 -5.91 -4.63
N THR A 67 6.98 -6.35 -3.77
CA THR A 67 7.59 -5.53 -2.73
C THR A 67 8.85 -4.83 -3.19
N LEU A 68 9.16 -3.68 -2.58
CA LEU A 68 10.39 -2.93 -2.87
C LEU A 68 11.64 -3.74 -2.51
N MET A 69 11.59 -4.45 -1.39
CA MET A 69 12.68 -5.29 -0.91
C MET A 69 12.14 -6.58 -0.30
N ASP A 70 13.01 -7.58 -0.19
CA ASP A 70 12.68 -8.83 0.46
C ASP A 70 12.33 -8.60 1.93
N MET A 71 11.12 -8.95 2.30
CA MET A 71 10.60 -8.79 3.67
C MET A 71 10.87 -9.99 4.56
N GLY A 72 11.63 -10.99 4.08
CA GLY A 72 12.00 -12.18 4.85
C GLY A 72 10.80 -13.02 5.31
N LYS A 73 9.71 -13.00 4.57
CA LYS A 73 8.58 -13.90 4.84
C LYS A 73 8.97 -15.33 4.47
N ASP A 74 9.07 -16.17 5.47
CA ASP A 74 9.26 -17.63 5.32
C ASP A 74 7.98 -18.32 4.79
N SER A 75 7.30 -17.71 3.86
CA SER A 75 6.12 -18.32 3.27
C SER A 75 6.47 -18.95 1.93
N ASP A 76 5.97 -20.14 1.70
CA ASP A 76 6.00 -20.83 0.39
C ASP A 76 5.20 -20.07 -0.69
N GLU A 77 4.78 -18.86 -0.41
CA GLU A 77 4.14 -17.98 -1.38
C GLU A 77 5.20 -17.29 -2.22
N ASP A 78 4.98 -17.27 -3.52
CA ASP A 78 5.82 -16.57 -4.49
C ASP A 78 5.94 -15.09 -4.11
N THR A 79 7.08 -14.71 -3.54
CA THR A 79 7.37 -13.33 -3.20
C THR A 79 8.03 -12.65 -4.40
N TRP A 80 7.35 -11.65 -4.94
CA TRP A 80 7.88 -10.85 -6.03
C TRP A 80 8.59 -9.62 -5.48
N ILE A 81 9.80 -9.35 -6.01
CA ILE A 81 10.61 -8.18 -5.62
C ILE A 81 10.78 -7.27 -6.83
N MET A 82 10.60 -5.97 -6.65
CA MET A 82 10.61 -4.99 -7.75
C MET A 82 11.86 -5.05 -8.60
N ALA A 83 13.05 -5.19 -7.99
CA ALA A 83 14.31 -5.18 -8.71
C ALA A 83 14.54 -6.39 -9.62
N SER A 84 13.94 -7.53 -9.28
CA SER A 84 14.12 -8.82 -9.97
C SER A 84 12.94 -9.26 -10.80
N THR A 85 11.83 -8.51 -10.79
CA THR A 85 10.61 -8.84 -11.51
C THR A 85 10.42 -7.89 -12.68
N LYS A 86 10.32 -8.43 -13.88
CA LYS A 86 9.99 -7.66 -15.08
C LYS A 86 8.49 -7.39 -15.17
N LEU A 87 8.11 -6.30 -15.80
CA LEU A 87 6.71 -6.00 -16.06
C LEU A 87 6.03 -7.13 -16.83
N SER A 88 6.67 -7.65 -17.85
CA SER A 88 6.16 -8.77 -18.67
C SER A 88 5.99 -10.08 -17.92
N ASP A 89 6.54 -10.24 -16.72
CA ASP A 89 6.32 -11.42 -15.89
C ASP A 89 4.91 -11.47 -15.29
N LEU A 90 4.28 -10.31 -15.08
CA LEU A 90 3.00 -10.19 -14.38
C LEU A 90 1.95 -9.37 -15.13
N ILE A 91 2.35 -8.58 -16.11
CA ILE A 91 1.46 -7.72 -16.91
C ILE A 91 1.40 -8.29 -18.32
N GLU A 92 0.23 -8.73 -18.75
CA GLU A 92 0.03 -9.40 -20.03
C GLU A 92 -1.06 -8.74 -20.89
N ASP A 93 -2.05 -8.14 -20.26
CA ASP A 93 -3.26 -7.70 -20.92
C ASP A 93 -3.52 -6.20 -20.77
N GLU A 94 -3.98 -5.57 -21.84
CA GLU A 94 -4.55 -4.22 -21.80
C GLU A 94 -5.77 -4.20 -20.89
N GLY A 95 -5.93 -3.13 -20.11
CA GLY A 95 -6.98 -3.00 -19.11
C GLY A 95 -6.65 -3.62 -17.76
N GLN A 96 -5.50 -4.26 -17.62
CA GLN A 96 -5.07 -4.83 -16.34
C GLN A 96 -4.89 -3.72 -15.30
N ARG A 97 -5.36 -3.99 -14.08
CA ARG A 97 -5.38 -3.03 -12.98
C ARG A 97 -4.32 -3.34 -11.95
N LEU A 98 -3.67 -2.28 -11.48
CA LEU A 98 -2.66 -2.33 -10.43
C LEU A 98 -2.92 -1.21 -9.44
N VAL A 99 -2.46 -1.38 -8.22
CA VAL A 99 -2.32 -0.27 -7.27
C VAL A 99 -0.86 -0.14 -6.83
N PHE A 100 -0.45 1.08 -6.62
CA PHE A 100 0.86 1.42 -6.08
C PHE A 100 0.69 2.05 -4.71
N VAL A 101 0.97 1.28 -3.66
CA VAL A 101 0.91 1.74 -2.27
C VAL A 101 2.17 2.53 -1.98
N PHE A 102 2.04 3.82 -1.80
CA PHE A 102 3.16 4.73 -1.51
C PHE A 102 3.25 5.12 -0.03
N ASP A 103 2.21 4.86 0.76
CA ASP A 103 2.19 5.09 2.19
C ASP A 103 1.53 3.90 2.91
N TYR A 104 2.37 3.05 3.49
CA TYR A 104 1.90 1.86 4.21
C TYR A 104 1.15 2.19 5.51
N MET A 105 1.54 3.27 6.17
CA MET A 105 0.97 3.62 7.48
C MET A 105 -0.50 3.97 7.38
N THR A 106 -0.90 4.55 6.26
CA THR A 106 -2.26 5.05 6.03
C THR A 106 -2.97 4.34 4.89
N ASP A 107 -2.35 3.30 4.30
CA ASP A 107 -2.86 2.53 3.16
C ASP A 107 -3.29 3.43 1.98
N ARG A 108 -2.44 4.40 1.66
CA ARG A 108 -2.67 5.33 0.55
C ARG A 108 -1.98 4.83 -0.70
N MET A 109 -2.67 4.93 -1.84
CA MET A 109 -2.21 4.35 -3.08
C MET A 109 -2.60 5.16 -4.30
N PHE A 110 -1.87 4.94 -5.39
CA PHE A 110 -2.29 5.32 -6.72
C PHE A 110 -2.98 4.15 -7.41
N PHE A 111 -4.04 4.44 -8.15
CA PHE A 111 -4.73 3.48 -8.99
C PHE A 111 -4.17 3.55 -10.41
N MET A 112 -3.84 2.38 -10.96
CA MET A 112 -3.15 2.26 -12.24
C MET A 112 -3.91 1.31 -13.15
N GLU A 113 -3.93 1.65 -14.43
CA GLU A 113 -4.49 0.80 -15.48
C GLU A 113 -3.56 0.78 -16.68
N LEU A 114 -3.26 -0.42 -17.17
CA LEU A 114 -2.55 -0.59 -18.42
C LEU A 114 -3.46 -0.22 -19.58
N LYS A 115 -3.15 0.87 -20.26
CA LYS A 115 -3.97 1.40 -21.34
C LYS A 115 -3.69 0.77 -22.69
N GLU A 116 -2.42 0.66 -23.04
CA GLU A 116 -1.99 0.21 -24.34
C GLU A 116 -0.67 -0.55 -24.27
N ILE A 117 -0.56 -1.60 -25.07
CA ILE A 117 0.66 -2.34 -25.32
C ILE A 117 1.02 -2.15 -26.79
N GLU A 118 2.15 -1.50 -27.07
CA GLU A 118 2.66 -1.28 -28.42
C GLU A 118 3.75 -2.31 -28.75
N PRO A 119 3.43 -3.36 -29.53
CA PRO A 119 4.41 -4.38 -29.90
C PRO A 119 5.41 -3.84 -30.93
N GLY A 120 6.65 -4.33 -30.85
CA GLY A 120 7.69 -3.96 -31.81
C GLY A 120 8.37 -2.62 -31.52
N LYS A 121 8.09 -2.01 -30.40
CA LYS A 121 8.78 -0.82 -29.89
C LYS A 121 9.64 -1.19 -28.70
N ASP A 122 10.74 -0.47 -28.52
CA ASP A 122 11.59 -0.53 -27.34
C ASP A 122 11.84 0.88 -26.80
N LEU A 123 12.04 0.97 -25.50
CA LEU A 123 12.26 2.22 -24.80
C LEU A 123 13.38 2.00 -23.76
N GLU A 124 14.46 2.72 -23.89
CA GLU A 124 15.62 2.55 -22.99
C GLU A 124 15.33 3.00 -21.56
N THR A 125 14.56 4.07 -21.41
CA THR A 125 14.17 4.63 -20.11
C THR A 125 12.69 4.98 -20.07
N PRO A 126 12.03 4.81 -18.91
CA PRO A 126 10.64 5.22 -18.78
C PRO A 126 10.42 6.71 -19.05
N VAL A 127 9.32 7.04 -19.68
CA VAL A 127 8.95 8.41 -20.01
C VAL A 127 7.56 8.72 -19.47
N CYS A 128 7.43 9.80 -18.71
CA CYS A 128 6.14 10.35 -18.33
C CYS A 128 5.59 11.20 -19.49
N THR A 129 4.61 10.66 -20.22
CA THR A 129 4.03 11.29 -21.42
C THR A 129 2.90 12.27 -21.08
N ARG A 130 2.28 12.12 -19.94
CA ARG A 130 1.22 13.00 -19.47
C ARG A 130 1.38 13.33 -17.99
N LYS A 131 1.28 14.60 -17.67
CA LYS A 131 1.43 15.12 -16.32
C LYS A 131 0.39 16.21 -16.08
N GLU A 132 -0.69 15.85 -15.41
CA GLU A 132 -1.80 16.74 -15.08
C GLU A 132 -2.02 16.79 -13.56
N GLY A 133 -2.27 17.96 -13.04
CA GLY A 133 -2.57 18.19 -11.62
C GLY A 133 -1.38 17.96 -10.69
N ASN A 134 -1.61 18.27 -9.44
CA ASN A 134 -0.63 18.08 -8.38
C ASN A 134 -0.88 16.76 -7.64
N PRO A 135 0.17 16.02 -7.27
CA PRO A 135 0.01 14.81 -6.48
C PRO A 135 -0.45 15.12 -5.06
N PRO A 136 -1.04 14.14 -4.36
CA PRO A 136 -1.25 14.25 -2.91
C PRO A 136 0.09 14.33 -2.18
N GLN A 137 0.07 14.66 -0.89
CA GLN A 137 1.26 14.57 -0.06
C GLN A 137 1.72 13.13 0.09
N GLN A 138 3.03 12.90 0.05
CA GLN A 138 3.60 11.55 0.18
C GLN A 138 3.34 10.94 1.55
N THR A 139 3.53 11.73 2.61
CA THR A 139 3.30 11.29 4.00
C THR A 139 2.29 12.20 4.66
N MET A 140 1.38 11.62 5.43
CA MET A 140 0.47 12.40 6.27
C MET A 140 1.06 12.59 7.65
N ASP A 141 0.93 13.80 8.18
CA ASP A 141 1.20 14.08 9.58
C ASP A 141 0.08 13.46 10.44
N PHE A 142 0.45 12.84 11.56
CA PHE A 142 -0.49 12.17 12.47
C PHE A 142 -1.60 13.12 12.95
N GLU A 143 -1.27 14.39 13.15
CA GLU A 143 -2.25 15.41 13.53
C GLU A 143 -3.29 15.69 12.42
N GLU A 144 -2.91 15.59 11.16
CA GLU A 144 -3.85 15.75 10.03
C GLU A 144 -4.76 14.55 9.88
N LEU A 145 -4.27 13.34 10.18
CA LEU A 145 -5.08 12.12 10.21
C LEU A 145 -6.15 12.17 11.29
N GLU A 146 -5.80 12.61 12.50
CA GLU A 146 -6.76 12.78 13.58
C GLU A 146 -7.83 13.82 13.25
N LYS A 147 -7.46 14.91 12.60
CA LYS A 147 -8.41 15.93 12.13
C LYS A 147 -9.36 15.42 11.05
N LYS A 148 -8.86 14.61 10.10
CA LYS A 148 -9.70 14.01 9.07
C LYS A 148 -10.65 12.96 9.64
N ASN A 149 -10.19 12.13 10.57
CA ASN A 149 -11.01 11.15 11.25
C ASN A 149 -12.07 11.81 12.16
N ALA A 150 -11.72 12.89 12.84
CA ALA A 150 -12.64 13.69 13.63
C ALA A 150 -13.71 14.39 12.75
N ALA A 151 -13.33 14.87 11.56
CA ALA A 151 -14.28 15.51 10.64
C ALA A 151 -15.24 14.50 9.99
N ASN A 152 -14.81 13.26 9.77
CA ASN A 152 -15.67 12.19 9.24
C ASN A 152 -16.56 11.55 10.33
N ASN A 153 -16.19 11.67 11.60
CA ASN A 153 -16.95 11.15 12.74
C ASN A 153 -17.94 12.17 13.34
N SER A 154 -18.02 13.37 12.83
CA SER A 154 -18.90 14.40 13.40
C SER A 154 -20.38 14.25 13.07
N SER A 155 -20.80 13.18 12.40
CA SER A 155 -22.19 13.04 12.00
C SER A 155 -22.98 11.95 12.69
N ASP A 156 -22.44 11.09 13.55
CA ASP A 156 -23.28 10.13 14.31
C ASP A 156 -22.55 9.43 15.47
N PHE A 157 -21.84 10.16 16.32
CA PHE A 157 -21.51 9.62 17.64
C PHE A 157 -22.48 10.21 18.66
N ASP A 158 -23.55 9.46 18.89
CA ASP A 158 -24.36 9.61 20.09
C ASP A 158 -23.44 9.47 21.31
N GLU A 159 -23.36 10.52 22.13
CA GLU A 159 -22.54 10.59 23.35
C GLU A 159 -22.94 9.55 24.42
N THR A 160 -23.80 8.60 24.06
CA THR A 160 -24.31 7.58 24.98
C THR A 160 -23.45 6.31 25.06
N PHE A 161 -22.34 6.22 24.32
CA PHE A 161 -21.51 5.02 24.39
C PHE A 161 -20.48 5.05 25.56
N TYR A 162 -20.14 6.21 26.09
CA TYR A 162 -19.56 6.28 27.41
C TYR A 162 -20.69 6.32 28.42
N GLY A 163 -21.26 5.14 28.68
CA GLY A 163 -22.09 4.95 29.84
C GLY A 163 -21.33 5.48 31.04
N ASP A 164 -21.95 6.39 31.74
CA ASP A 164 -21.58 6.81 33.08
C ASP A 164 -21.67 5.57 34.00
N GLU A 165 -20.75 4.63 33.80
CA GLU A 165 -20.44 3.65 34.81
C GLU A 165 -19.50 4.36 35.76
N THR A 166 -20.10 5.02 36.74
CA THR A 166 -19.41 5.35 37.96
C THR A 166 -18.77 4.07 38.45
N PHE A 167 -17.47 3.95 38.18
CA PHE A 167 -16.65 2.89 38.71
C PHE A 167 -16.77 2.95 40.24
N ASP A 168 -17.57 2.04 40.80
CA ASP A 168 -17.71 1.90 42.23
C ASP A 168 -16.48 1.10 42.74
N PRO A 169 -15.55 1.74 43.43
CA PRO A 169 -14.38 1.04 43.96
C PRO A 169 -14.72 -0.03 45.01
N SER A 170 -15.98 -0.14 45.40
CA SER A 170 -16.43 -1.17 46.36
C SER A 170 -16.80 -2.52 45.69
N GLU A 171 -16.84 -2.57 44.35
CA GLU A 171 -17.01 -3.83 43.59
C GLU A 171 -15.71 -4.59 43.34
N LEU A 172 -14.57 -4.06 43.72
CA LEU A 172 -13.35 -4.83 43.82
C LEU A 172 -13.44 -5.71 45.07
N ASP A 173 -13.99 -6.90 44.88
CA ASP A 173 -13.96 -7.94 45.91
C ASP A 173 -12.49 -8.17 46.33
N GLU A 174 -12.16 -7.76 47.54
CA GLU A 174 -10.87 -8.07 48.15
C GLU A 174 -10.62 -9.57 48.30
N GLU A 175 -11.64 -10.40 48.08
CA GLU A 175 -11.56 -11.85 48.20
C GLU A 175 -10.94 -12.55 47.00
N GLY A 176 -10.86 -11.89 45.82
CA GLY A 176 -10.28 -12.48 44.61
C GLY A 176 -8.76 -12.62 44.60
N PHE A 177 -8.06 -11.91 45.48
CA PHE A 177 -6.60 -11.92 45.57
C PHE A 177 -6.03 -12.66 46.74
N ALA A 178 -6.86 -13.15 47.67
CA ALA A 178 -6.39 -13.82 48.88
C ALA A 178 -6.07 -15.31 48.69
N ASP A 179 -6.32 -15.89 47.52
CA ASP A 179 -6.16 -17.34 47.28
C ASP A 179 -4.96 -17.69 46.40
N LEU A 180 -3.99 -16.79 46.27
CA LEU A 180 -2.67 -17.09 45.81
C LEU A 180 -1.73 -17.34 47.02
N ASN A 181 -2.09 -18.32 47.85
CA ASN A 181 -1.12 -18.96 48.73
C ASN A 181 -0.20 -19.80 47.84
N MET A 182 0.90 -19.21 47.46
CA MET A 182 2.08 -20.00 47.09
C MET A 182 2.55 -20.66 48.38
N ASP A 183 2.09 -21.87 48.61
CA ASP A 183 2.77 -22.78 49.52
C ASP A 183 4.13 -23.11 48.91
N ASP A 184 5.13 -22.37 49.40
CA ASP A 184 6.52 -22.75 49.26
C ASP A 184 6.74 -24.04 50.05
N GLU A 185 6.40 -25.18 49.49
CA GLU A 185 6.91 -26.45 49.95
C GLU A 185 8.17 -26.84 49.16
N TYR A 186 9.23 -26.09 49.35
CA TYR A 186 10.56 -26.63 49.23
C TYR A 186 11.14 -26.79 50.64
N ASN A 187 10.76 -27.89 51.26
CA ASN A 187 11.59 -28.38 52.35
C ASN A 187 11.79 -29.88 52.18
N ASN A 188 13.06 -30.22 52.10
CA ASN A 188 13.67 -31.49 52.50
C ASN A 188 13.91 -32.51 51.37
N MET A 189 15.06 -32.47 50.78
CA MET A 189 16.18 -33.38 51.15
C MET A 189 17.39 -32.98 50.37
#